data_17982dc856006e36d5e3b1028134212b
#
_entry.id   17982dc856006e36d5e3b1028134212b
#
_cell.length_a   1.000
_cell.length_b   1.000
_cell.length_c   1.000
_cell.angle_alpha   90.00
_cell.angle_beta   90.00
_cell.angle_gamma   90.00
#
_symmetry.space_group_name_H-M   'P 1'
#
loop_
_entity.id
_entity.type
_entity.pdbx_description
1 polymer ?
#
loop_
_entity_poly.entity_id
_entity_poly.type
_entity_poly.pdbx_seq_one_letter_code
_entity_poly.pdbx_strand_id
1 'polypeptide(L)'
;MKLPNGYGSVVKLSGKRRKPYMVRKTTGYRIDPVKEKKIAEYIIIGYASTKAEGLQMLADYNKNPYDTKAAKMTFADVYDEWSKKKYPTVSESNVKGYTASYKACGILYNRVFKDMKLADLQQVIDTCGKNYPTLKKIKVLFNQLYDFALKNDICNKDY
;
A
#
# COMPACT_ATOMS: atom_id res chain seq x y z
N MET A 1 -27.30 16.17 -5.79
CA MET A 1 -26.75 15.81 -7.10
C MET A 1 -26.57 14.30 -7.15
N LYS A 2 -27.13 13.61 -8.14
CA LYS A 2 -26.97 12.15 -8.34
C LYS A 2 -25.74 11.93 -9.23
N LEU A 3 -24.82 11.08 -8.76
CA LEU A 3 -23.63 10.75 -9.54
C LEU A 3 -23.98 9.78 -10.68
N PRO A 4 -23.22 9.77 -11.79
CA PRO A 4 -23.41 8.82 -12.88
C PRO A 4 -23.28 7.37 -12.43
N ASN A 5 -23.91 6.45 -13.14
CA ASN A 5 -23.76 5.03 -12.88
C ASN A 5 -22.30 4.60 -13.04
N GLY A 6 -21.81 3.78 -12.11
CA GLY A 6 -20.41 3.33 -12.11
C GLY A 6 -19.39 4.33 -11.56
N TYR A 7 -19.79 5.57 -11.30
CA TYR A 7 -18.88 6.59 -10.78
C TYR A 7 -18.39 6.29 -9.36
N GLY A 8 -19.22 5.63 -8.55
CA GLY A 8 -18.99 5.32 -7.14
C GLY A 8 -19.92 6.10 -6.21
N SER A 9 -19.70 6.01 -4.91
CA SER A 9 -20.54 6.67 -3.93
C SER A 9 -19.78 7.10 -2.67
N VAL A 10 -20.26 8.17 -2.04
CA VAL A 10 -19.81 8.65 -0.74
C VAL A 10 -20.96 8.45 0.25
N VAL A 11 -20.76 7.55 1.22
CA VAL A 11 -21.79 7.11 2.18
C VAL A 11 -21.40 7.56 3.57
N LYS A 12 -22.32 8.22 4.29
CA LYS A 12 -22.12 8.58 5.69
C LYS A 12 -22.34 7.35 6.56
N LEU A 13 -21.35 6.99 7.35
CA LEU A 13 -21.41 5.91 8.33
C LEU A 13 -22.00 6.43 9.65
N SER A 14 -22.68 5.56 10.38
CA SER A 14 -23.22 5.84 11.70
C SER A 14 -22.12 5.88 12.78
N GLY A 15 -22.46 6.47 13.94
CA GLY A 15 -21.58 6.56 15.11
C GLY A 15 -20.63 7.79 15.09
N LYS A 16 -19.96 8.01 16.22
CA LYS A 16 -19.00 9.11 16.42
C LYS A 16 -17.66 8.75 15.78
N ARG A 17 -17.47 9.09 14.49
CA ARG A 17 -16.26 8.81 13.73
C ARG A 17 -15.55 10.10 13.34
N ARG A 18 -14.21 10.11 13.41
CA ARG A 18 -13.39 11.25 12.97
C ARG A 18 -13.51 11.49 11.46
N LYS A 19 -13.69 10.42 10.67
CA LYS A 19 -13.90 10.45 9.20
C LYS A 19 -15.15 9.63 8.87
N PRO A 20 -16.36 10.20 8.96
CA PRO A 20 -17.60 9.45 8.84
C PRO A 20 -18.01 9.13 7.41
N TYR A 21 -17.39 9.73 6.40
CA TYR A 21 -17.77 9.53 5.00
C TYR A 21 -16.88 8.46 4.35
N MET A 22 -17.47 7.29 4.04
CA MET A 22 -16.80 6.22 3.30
C MET A 22 -16.94 6.46 1.81
N VAL A 23 -15.81 6.49 1.10
CA VAL A 23 -15.72 6.63 -0.36
C VAL A 23 -15.53 5.24 -0.94
N ARG A 24 -16.43 4.80 -1.83
CA ARG A 24 -16.40 3.47 -2.41
C ARG A 24 -16.80 3.47 -3.88
N LYS A 25 -16.30 2.48 -4.63
CA LYS A 25 -16.68 2.20 -6.02
C LYS A 25 -17.12 0.77 -6.15
N THR A 26 -18.25 0.52 -6.79
CA THR A 26 -18.75 -0.82 -7.08
C THR A 26 -17.88 -1.45 -8.17
N THR A 27 -17.43 -2.68 -7.94
CA THR A 27 -16.60 -3.48 -8.86
C THR A 27 -17.38 -4.60 -9.51
N GLY A 28 -18.46 -5.02 -8.89
CA GLY A 28 -19.28 -6.12 -9.39
C GLY A 28 -20.50 -6.37 -8.52
N TYR A 29 -21.15 -7.50 -8.79
CA TYR A 29 -22.29 -7.99 -8.01
C TYR A 29 -22.12 -9.49 -7.80
N ARG A 30 -22.43 -9.96 -6.61
CA ARG A 30 -22.60 -11.38 -6.32
C ARG A 30 -24.07 -11.70 -5.98
N ILE A 31 -24.48 -12.91 -6.18
CA ILE A 31 -25.81 -13.39 -5.74
C ILE A 31 -25.64 -13.96 -4.33
N ASP A 32 -26.45 -13.49 -3.39
CA ASP A 32 -26.57 -14.10 -2.07
C ASP A 32 -27.28 -15.45 -2.21
N PRO A 33 -26.62 -16.58 -1.87
CA PRO A 33 -27.21 -17.91 -2.06
C PRO A 33 -28.42 -18.19 -1.15
N VAL A 34 -28.58 -17.42 -0.06
CA VAL A 34 -29.69 -17.59 0.90
C VAL A 34 -30.88 -16.70 0.55
N LYS A 35 -30.63 -15.48 0.09
CA LYS A 35 -31.66 -14.45 -0.15
C LYS A 35 -31.98 -14.25 -1.63
N GLU A 36 -31.27 -14.92 -2.52
CA GLU A 36 -31.36 -14.78 -3.99
C GLU A 36 -31.30 -13.32 -4.49
N LYS A 37 -30.64 -12.44 -3.70
CA LYS A 37 -30.53 -11.02 -4.01
C LYS A 37 -29.13 -10.67 -4.51
N LYS A 38 -29.08 -9.74 -5.47
CA LYS A 38 -27.81 -9.15 -5.93
C LYS A 38 -27.24 -8.25 -4.82
N ILE A 39 -26.05 -8.62 -4.33
CA ILE A 39 -25.25 -7.82 -3.40
C ILE A 39 -24.14 -7.16 -4.18
N ALA A 40 -24.02 -5.82 -4.05
CA ALA A 40 -22.92 -5.07 -4.67
C ALA A 40 -21.59 -5.38 -3.98
N GLU A 41 -20.60 -5.73 -4.77
CA GLU A 41 -19.20 -5.79 -4.35
C GLU A 41 -18.55 -4.43 -4.62
N TYR A 42 -17.75 -3.93 -3.68
CA TYR A 42 -17.13 -2.63 -3.81
C TYR A 42 -15.73 -2.59 -3.18
N ILE A 43 -14.89 -1.75 -3.74
CA ILE A 43 -13.63 -1.34 -3.13
C ILE A 43 -13.84 -0.07 -2.32
N ILE A 44 -13.16 0.01 -1.16
CA ILE A 44 -13.12 1.23 -0.34
C ILE A 44 -11.89 2.02 -0.76
N ILE A 45 -12.12 3.18 -1.37
CA ILE A 45 -11.07 4.12 -1.79
C ILE A 45 -10.47 4.80 -0.54
N GLY A 46 -11.33 5.23 0.40
CA GLY A 46 -10.89 5.85 1.63
C GLY A 46 -12.04 6.34 2.50
N TYR A 47 -11.70 7.15 3.51
CA TYR A 47 -12.63 7.80 4.41
C TYR A 47 -12.33 9.29 4.49
N ALA A 48 -13.36 10.12 4.49
CA ALA A 48 -13.28 11.57 4.50
C ALA A 48 -14.00 12.16 5.72
N SER A 49 -13.59 13.36 6.12
CA SER A 49 -14.22 14.11 7.23
C SER A 49 -15.49 14.80 6.78
N THR A 50 -15.56 15.20 5.51
CA THR A 50 -16.72 15.85 4.89
C THR A 50 -17.15 15.11 3.63
N LYS A 51 -18.42 15.34 3.23
CA LYS A 51 -18.93 14.79 1.96
C LYS A 51 -18.20 15.38 0.75
N ALA A 52 -17.84 16.66 0.81
CA ALA A 52 -17.11 17.35 -0.27
C ALA A 52 -15.72 16.74 -0.46
N GLU A 53 -14.95 16.54 0.62
CA GLU A 53 -13.67 15.84 0.59
C GLU A 53 -13.81 14.43 -0.01
N GLY A 54 -14.86 13.70 0.38
CA GLY A 54 -15.13 12.37 -0.16
C GLY A 54 -15.44 12.37 -1.65
N LEU A 55 -16.16 13.37 -2.16
CA LEU A 55 -16.44 13.54 -3.58
C LEU A 55 -15.17 13.88 -4.37
N GLN A 56 -14.29 14.71 -3.80
CA GLN A 56 -12.99 15.01 -4.41
C GLN A 56 -12.13 13.76 -4.52
N MET A 57 -11.99 12.98 -3.42
CA MET A 57 -11.27 11.70 -3.44
C MET A 57 -11.81 10.75 -4.50
N LEU A 58 -13.14 10.71 -4.68
CA LEU A 58 -13.78 9.86 -5.69
C LEU A 58 -13.49 10.35 -7.11
N ALA A 59 -13.47 11.66 -7.34
CA ALA A 59 -13.11 12.27 -8.63
C ALA A 59 -11.65 11.99 -8.99
N ASP A 60 -10.74 12.17 -8.05
CA ASP A 60 -9.30 11.91 -8.22
C ASP A 60 -9.05 10.44 -8.53
N TYR A 61 -9.72 9.52 -7.81
CA TYR A 61 -9.65 8.10 -8.09
C TYR A 61 -10.18 7.74 -9.50
N ASN A 62 -11.28 8.36 -9.95
CA ASN A 62 -11.83 8.10 -11.29
C ASN A 62 -10.96 8.68 -12.41
N LYS A 63 -10.25 9.77 -12.14
CA LYS A 63 -9.29 10.37 -13.08
C LYS A 63 -8.04 9.48 -13.24
N ASN A 64 -7.51 8.96 -12.14
CA ASN A 64 -6.35 8.08 -12.11
C ASN A 64 -6.64 6.89 -11.18
N PRO A 65 -7.30 5.83 -11.67
CA PRO A 65 -7.55 4.64 -10.86
C PRO A 65 -6.24 4.00 -10.38
N TYR A 66 -6.15 3.71 -9.10
CA TYR A 66 -5.00 3.03 -8.49
C TYR A 66 -5.48 1.81 -7.69
N ASP A 67 -4.62 0.82 -7.52
CA ASP A 67 -4.90 -0.30 -6.63
C ASP A 67 -4.90 0.18 -5.18
N THR A 68 -6.09 0.15 -4.57
CA THR A 68 -6.28 0.60 -3.18
C THR A 68 -5.60 -0.32 -2.17
N LYS A 69 -5.30 -1.58 -2.53
CA LYS A 69 -4.51 -2.50 -1.69
C LYS A 69 -3.03 -2.15 -1.80
N ALA A 70 -2.50 -2.05 -3.03
CA ALA A 70 -1.13 -1.66 -3.28
C ALA A 70 -0.79 -0.31 -2.62
N ALA A 71 -1.70 0.66 -2.73
CA ALA A 71 -1.53 1.98 -2.12
C ALA A 71 -1.47 2.00 -0.58
N LYS A 72 -1.83 0.92 0.10
CA LYS A 72 -1.81 0.78 1.56
C LYS A 72 -0.74 -0.17 2.07
N MET A 73 0.00 -0.82 1.17
CA MET A 73 1.06 -1.75 1.55
C MET A 73 2.12 -1.05 2.38
N THR A 74 2.46 -1.67 3.49
CA THR A 74 3.56 -1.24 4.36
C THR A 74 4.91 -1.72 3.81
N PHE A 75 6.00 -1.23 4.37
CA PHE A 75 7.34 -1.73 4.08
C PHE A 75 7.44 -3.24 4.32
N ALA A 76 6.83 -3.74 5.41
CA ALA A 76 6.79 -5.17 5.72
C ALA A 76 6.00 -5.96 4.67
N ASP A 77 4.85 -5.47 4.22
CA ASP A 77 4.04 -6.13 3.20
C ASP A 77 4.79 -6.23 1.86
N VAL A 78 5.45 -5.14 1.45
CA VAL A 78 6.25 -5.13 0.22
C VAL A 78 7.42 -6.10 0.30
N TYR A 79 8.13 -6.14 1.44
CA TYR A 79 9.19 -7.11 1.66
C TYR A 79 8.69 -8.55 1.60
N ASP A 80 7.55 -8.85 2.23
CA ASP A 80 6.96 -10.19 2.24
C ASP A 80 6.62 -10.66 0.81
N GLU A 81 5.92 -9.81 0.04
CA GLU A 81 5.58 -10.13 -1.35
C GLU A 81 6.81 -10.23 -2.27
N TRP A 82 7.80 -9.36 -2.09
CA TRP A 82 9.07 -9.42 -2.82
C TRP A 82 9.85 -10.68 -2.46
N SER A 83 9.97 -11.00 -1.17
CA SER A 83 10.75 -12.15 -0.70
C SER A 83 10.20 -13.47 -1.20
N LYS A 84 8.87 -13.65 -1.23
CA LYS A 84 8.21 -14.84 -1.81
C LYS A 84 8.63 -15.09 -3.26
N LYS A 85 8.80 -14.04 -4.05
CA LYS A 85 9.21 -14.14 -5.45
C LYS A 85 10.73 -14.25 -5.61
N LYS A 86 11.49 -13.56 -4.76
CA LYS A 86 12.95 -13.46 -4.88
C LYS A 86 13.70 -14.66 -4.30
N TYR A 87 13.31 -15.16 -3.15
CA TYR A 87 14.05 -16.19 -2.42
C TYR A 87 14.24 -17.50 -3.21
N PRO A 88 13.26 -18.01 -3.96
CA PRO A 88 13.46 -19.19 -4.79
C PRO A 88 14.51 -19.02 -5.91
N THR A 89 14.88 -17.77 -6.24
CA THR A 89 15.79 -17.46 -7.35
C THR A 89 17.23 -17.16 -6.90
N VAL A 90 17.52 -17.20 -5.60
CA VAL A 90 18.83 -16.82 -5.06
C VAL A 90 19.37 -17.87 -4.10
N SER A 91 20.69 -17.83 -3.86
CA SER A 91 21.34 -18.74 -2.91
C SER A 91 20.91 -18.48 -1.47
N GLU A 92 21.01 -19.52 -0.62
CA GLU A 92 20.70 -19.43 0.81
C GLU A 92 21.51 -18.33 1.53
N SER A 93 22.76 -18.13 1.13
CA SER A 93 23.61 -17.06 1.65
C SER A 93 23.02 -15.66 1.38
N ASN A 94 22.47 -15.45 0.17
CA ASN A 94 21.80 -14.20 -0.19
C ASN A 94 20.50 -14.03 0.61
N VAL A 95 19.72 -15.08 0.79
CA VAL A 95 18.52 -15.05 1.65
C VAL A 95 18.86 -14.61 3.07
N LYS A 96 19.91 -15.19 3.67
CA LYS A 96 20.40 -14.78 5.00
C LYS A 96 20.80 -13.29 5.02
N GLY A 97 21.48 -12.82 3.96
CA GLY A 97 21.87 -11.42 3.81
C GLY A 97 20.69 -10.46 3.71
N TYR A 98 19.68 -10.76 2.91
CA TYR A 98 18.46 -9.96 2.79
C TYR A 98 17.66 -9.93 4.09
N THR A 99 17.51 -11.09 4.75
CA THR A 99 16.82 -11.20 6.04
C THR A 99 17.51 -10.37 7.13
N ALA A 100 18.84 -10.40 7.19
CA ALA A 100 19.61 -9.58 8.12
C ALA A 100 19.47 -8.09 7.85
N SER A 101 19.48 -7.69 6.56
CA SER A 101 19.25 -6.30 6.14
C SER A 101 17.85 -5.83 6.49
N TYR A 102 16.82 -6.65 6.25
CA TYR A 102 15.44 -6.34 6.61
C TYR A 102 15.29 -6.15 8.13
N LYS A 103 15.86 -7.02 8.95
CA LYS A 103 15.83 -6.89 10.41
C LYS A 103 16.40 -5.55 10.90
N ALA A 104 17.37 -4.98 10.20
CA ALA A 104 17.92 -3.66 10.52
C ALA A 104 16.95 -2.50 10.18
N CYS A 105 15.92 -2.75 9.36
CA CYS A 105 14.95 -1.75 8.91
C CYS A 105 13.70 -1.68 9.81
N GLY A 106 13.74 -2.13 11.05
CA GLY A 106 12.57 -2.27 11.94
C GLY A 106 11.71 -1.02 12.08
N ILE A 107 12.31 0.17 12.05
CA ILE A 107 11.60 1.46 12.14
C ILE A 107 10.68 1.74 10.95
N LEU A 108 10.87 1.03 9.82
CA LEU A 108 10.07 1.20 8.60
C LEU A 108 8.90 0.22 8.50
N TYR A 109 8.87 -0.87 9.27
CA TYR A 109 7.95 -1.98 9.05
C TYR A 109 6.49 -1.57 8.85
N ASN A 110 5.98 -0.68 9.69
CA ASN A 110 4.59 -0.23 9.67
C ASN A 110 4.36 1.03 8.83
N ARG A 111 5.39 1.55 8.16
CA ARG A 111 5.24 2.71 7.29
C ARG A 111 4.64 2.30 5.96
N VAL A 112 3.67 3.08 5.45
CA VAL A 112 3.11 2.88 4.12
C VAL A 112 4.21 3.14 3.08
N PHE A 113 4.48 2.15 2.23
CA PHE A 113 5.64 2.14 1.34
C PHE A 113 5.67 3.35 0.40
N LYS A 114 4.56 3.67 -0.25
CA LYS A 114 4.46 4.81 -1.19
C LYS A 114 4.69 6.19 -0.55
N ASP A 115 4.47 6.30 0.76
CA ASP A 115 4.55 7.57 1.50
C ASP A 115 5.95 7.78 2.12
N MET A 116 6.83 6.77 2.04
CA MET A 116 8.20 6.88 2.52
C MET A 116 8.99 7.89 1.70
N LYS A 117 9.91 8.57 2.37
CA LYS A 117 10.80 9.58 1.80
C LYS A 117 12.25 9.12 1.94
N LEU A 118 13.14 9.71 1.15
CA LEU A 118 14.58 9.45 1.25
C LEU A 118 15.10 9.63 2.69
N ALA A 119 14.57 10.64 3.42
CA ALA A 119 14.93 10.86 4.82
C ALA A 119 14.60 9.66 5.74
N ASP A 120 13.52 8.93 5.48
CA ASP A 120 13.15 7.74 6.26
C ASP A 120 14.15 6.59 6.03
N LEU A 121 14.60 6.42 4.77
CA LEU A 121 15.62 5.44 4.41
C LEU A 121 16.98 5.82 4.99
N GLN A 122 17.35 7.10 4.92
CA GLN A 122 18.58 7.63 5.50
C GLN A 122 18.61 7.44 7.02
N GLN A 123 17.47 7.65 7.69
CA GLN A 123 17.37 7.42 9.13
C GLN A 123 17.74 5.99 9.53
N VAL A 124 17.36 4.98 8.72
CA VAL A 124 17.79 3.58 8.96
C VAL A 124 19.30 3.47 8.88
N ILE A 125 19.92 4.04 7.86
CA ILE A 125 21.38 4.00 7.66
C ILE A 125 22.11 4.63 8.85
N ASP A 126 21.60 5.78 9.33
CA ASP A 126 22.22 6.55 10.40
C ASP A 126 22.05 5.90 11.78
N THR A 127 20.93 5.21 12.01
CA THR A 127 20.57 4.71 13.35
C THR A 127 20.76 3.20 13.56
N CYS A 128 20.96 2.42 12.51
CA CYS A 128 21.06 0.96 12.65
C CYS A 128 22.35 0.46 13.31
N GLY A 129 23.36 1.32 13.50
CA GLY A 129 24.63 0.98 14.17
C GLY A 129 25.44 -0.12 13.48
N LYS A 130 25.28 -0.30 12.16
CA LYS A 130 25.98 -1.33 11.39
C LYS A 130 27.22 -0.78 10.68
N ASN A 131 28.18 -1.66 10.38
CA ASN A 131 29.37 -1.33 9.63
C ASN A 131 29.08 -1.12 8.12
N TYR A 132 29.99 -0.48 7.41
CA TYR A 132 29.87 -0.11 6.00
C TYR A 132 29.46 -1.28 5.09
N PRO A 133 30.03 -2.52 5.16
CA PRO A 133 29.58 -3.62 4.33
C PRO A 133 28.12 -4.02 4.55
N THR A 134 27.61 -3.88 5.78
CA THR A 134 26.19 -4.15 6.10
C THR A 134 25.29 -3.03 5.58
N LEU A 135 25.72 -1.77 5.68
CA LEU A 135 25.00 -0.61 5.12
C LEU A 135 24.84 -0.75 3.60
N LYS A 136 25.89 -1.20 2.89
CA LYS A 136 25.79 -1.53 1.47
C LYS A 136 24.70 -2.56 1.17
N LYS A 137 24.58 -3.62 1.98
CA LYS A 137 23.56 -4.67 1.80
C LYS A 137 22.15 -4.11 2.07
N ILE A 138 21.99 -3.22 3.05
CA ILE A 138 20.72 -2.52 3.30
C ILE A 138 20.33 -1.66 2.09
N LYS A 139 21.26 -0.91 1.51
CA LYS A 139 21.01 -0.12 0.29
C LYS A 139 20.60 -1.03 -0.88
N VAL A 140 21.26 -2.17 -1.07
CA VAL A 140 20.88 -3.15 -2.10
C VAL A 140 19.45 -3.65 -1.86
N LEU A 141 19.06 -3.92 -0.60
CA LEU A 141 17.69 -4.31 -0.29
C LEU A 141 16.70 -3.20 -0.66
N PHE A 142 16.96 -1.94 -0.31
CA PHE A 142 16.10 -0.82 -0.66
C PHE A 142 15.90 -0.74 -2.18
N ASN A 143 16.97 -0.76 -2.96
CA ASN A 143 16.89 -0.73 -4.42
C ASN A 143 16.02 -1.88 -4.97
N GLN A 144 16.18 -3.10 -4.44
CA GLN A 144 15.38 -4.25 -4.84
C GLN A 144 13.88 -4.09 -4.51
N LEU A 145 13.57 -3.52 -3.34
CA LEU A 145 12.19 -3.28 -2.93
C LEU A 145 11.53 -2.17 -3.73
N TYR A 146 12.25 -1.08 -4.04
CA TYR A 146 11.74 0.00 -4.89
C TYR A 146 11.55 -0.45 -6.33
N ASP A 147 12.50 -1.20 -6.91
CA ASP A 147 12.34 -1.80 -8.24
C ASP A 147 11.11 -2.73 -8.31
N PHE A 148 10.90 -3.54 -7.27
CA PHE A 148 9.71 -4.38 -7.15
C PHE A 148 8.43 -3.56 -7.02
N ALA A 149 8.43 -2.53 -6.19
CA ALA A 149 7.28 -1.68 -5.93
C ALA A 149 6.87 -0.87 -7.16
N LEU A 150 7.83 -0.35 -7.93
CA LEU A 150 7.59 0.34 -9.21
C LEU A 150 6.97 -0.62 -10.25
N LYS A 151 7.50 -1.84 -10.39
CA LYS A 151 6.98 -2.84 -11.33
C LYS A 151 5.59 -3.36 -11.00
N ASN A 152 5.13 -3.19 -9.76
CA ASN A 152 3.82 -3.63 -9.29
C ASN A 152 2.89 -2.46 -8.94
N ASP A 153 3.17 -1.24 -9.40
CA ASP A 153 2.37 -0.03 -9.21
C ASP A 153 2.07 0.30 -7.73
N ILE A 154 2.94 -0.14 -6.81
CA ILE A 154 2.84 0.12 -5.37
C ILE A 154 3.31 1.55 -5.06
N CYS A 155 4.32 2.02 -5.75
CA CYS A 155 4.82 3.40 -5.69
C CYS A 155 5.17 3.90 -7.09
N ASN A 156 5.36 5.21 -7.23
CA ASN A 156 5.73 5.89 -8.48
C ASN A 156 7.00 6.76 -8.33
N LYS A 157 7.76 6.53 -7.26
CA LYS A 157 9.04 7.20 -7.00
C LYS A 157 10.10 6.15 -6.70
N ASP A 158 11.32 6.44 -7.16
CA ASP A 158 12.55 5.74 -6.79
C ASP A 158 13.48 6.69 -6.04
N TYR A 159 14.34 6.15 -5.15
CA TYR A 159 15.28 6.94 -4.33
C TYR A 159 16.70 6.39 -4.38
#